data_0123abf0b09b22c0d24ffa1235b861bd
#
_entry.id   0123abf0b09b22c0d24ffa1235b861bd
#
_cell.length_a   1.000
_cell.length_b   1.000
_cell.length_c   1.000
_cell.angle_alpha   90.00
_cell.angle_beta   90.00
_cell.angle_gamma   90.00
#
_symmetry.space_group_name_H-M   'P 1'
#
loop_
_entity.id
_entity.type
_entity.pdbx_description
1 polymer ?
#
loop_
_entity_poly.entity_id
_entity_poly.type
_entity_poly.pdbx_seq_one_letter_code
_entity_poly.pdbx_strand_id
1 'polypeptide(L)'
;MLLKWTSKLFFTNLTKAISFAISLIIVFTLFSYPSIAAKTSMTGDYTKDTISVVKTLQTAVDTPKDSPNKDEVRIEALTLITDYISRYRNRGMVNKTQSFTTMQTALNAMAGHYLSLIHI
;
A
#
# COMPACT_ATOMS: atom_id res chain seq x y z
N MET A 1 -30.17 36.55 31.05
CA MET A 1 -29.50 35.30 31.53
C MET A 1 -29.63 34.14 30.57
N LEU A 2 -30.79 33.93 29.95
CA LEU A 2 -31.00 32.85 28.96
C LEU A 2 -30.19 33.02 27.71
N LEU A 3 -29.88 34.24 27.24
CA LEU A 3 -29.08 34.51 26.06
C LEU A 3 -27.61 34.18 26.21
N LYS A 4 -27.08 34.30 27.43
CA LYS A 4 -25.67 33.93 27.74
C LYS A 4 -25.49 32.41 27.79
N TRP A 5 -26.51 31.66 28.16
CA TRP A 5 -26.49 30.20 28.24
C TRP A 5 -26.51 29.56 26.85
N THR A 6 -27.35 30.07 25.96
CA THR A 6 -27.44 29.58 24.59
C THR A 6 -26.19 29.86 23.78
N SER A 7 -25.51 31.00 24.00
CA SER A 7 -24.25 31.29 23.32
C SER A 7 -23.10 30.38 23.79
N LYS A 8 -23.05 30.04 25.10
CA LYS A 8 -22.06 29.07 25.61
C LYS A 8 -22.27 27.69 25.05
N LEU A 9 -23.51 27.22 24.96
CA LEU A 9 -23.85 25.93 24.35
C LEU A 9 -23.54 25.90 22.85
N PHE A 10 -23.81 27.01 22.16
CA PHE A 10 -23.49 27.16 20.74
C PHE A 10 -21.98 27.10 20.50
N PHE A 11 -21.17 27.79 21.29
CA PHE A 11 -19.71 27.79 21.20
C PHE A 11 -19.12 26.41 21.50
N THR A 12 -19.67 25.70 22.49
CA THR A 12 -19.20 24.35 22.85
C THR A 12 -19.50 23.35 21.74
N ASN A 13 -20.66 23.44 21.12
CA ASN A 13 -21.02 22.60 19.99
C ASN A 13 -20.23 22.93 18.72
N LEU A 14 -19.91 24.20 18.51
CA LEU A 14 -19.11 24.66 17.38
C LEU A 14 -17.67 24.17 17.49
N THR A 15 -17.05 24.26 18.68
CA THR A 15 -15.70 23.75 18.92
C THR A 15 -15.63 22.23 18.76
N LYS A 16 -16.64 21.50 19.20
CA LYS A 16 -16.70 20.03 18.99
C LYS A 16 -16.86 19.70 17.52
N ALA A 17 -17.68 20.44 16.77
CA ALA A 17 -17.85 20.23 15.34
C ALA A 17 -16.59 20.54 14.55
N ILE A 18 -15.88 21.60 14.88
CA ILE A 18 -14.60 21.98 14.27
C ILE A 18 -13.53 20.96 14.61
N SER A 19 -13.44 20.50 15.84
CA SER A 19 -12.51 19.45 16.27
C SER A 19 -12.75 18.14 15.53
N PHE A 20 -14.00 17.77 15.33
CA PHE A 20 -14.38 16.56 14.60
C PHE A 20 -14.05 16.69 13.10
N ALA A 21 -14.27 17.84 12.50
CA ALA A 21 -13.93 18.12 11.11
C ALA A 21 -12.42 18.09 10.87
N ILE A 22 -11.62 18.66 11.76
CA ILE A 22 -10.16 18.64 11.69
C ILE A 22 -9.65 17.20 11.84
N SER A 23 -10.22 16.42 12.75
CA SER A 23 -9.88 15.00 12.92
C SER A 23 -10.18 14.20 11.66
N LEU A 24 -11.31 14.45 11.00
CA LEU A 24 -11.69 13.80 9.76
C LEU A 24 -10.74 14.17 8.61
N ILE A 25 -10.32 15.42 8.52
CA ILE A 25 -9.37 15.90 7.51
C ILE A 25 -8.01 15.24 7.72
N ILE A 26 -7.54 15.08 8.94
CA ILE A 26 -6.27 14.41 9.25
C ILE A 26 -6.33 12.93 8.86
N VAL A 27 -7.43 12.23 9.15
CA VAL A 27 -7.63 10.84 8.74
C VAL A 27 -7.66 10.74 7.22
N PHE A 28 -8.34 11.67 6.54
CA PHE A 28 -8.39 11.70 5.08
C PHE A 28 -7.02 11.96 4.44
N THR A 29 -6.21 12.83 5.03
CA THR A 29 -4.85 13.08 4.55
C THR A 29 -3.91 11.91 4.77
N LEU A 30 -4.09 11.15 5.84
CA LEU A 30 -3.31 9.93 6.08
C LEU A 30 -3.67 8.83 5.08
N PHE A 31 -4.93 8.74 4.65
CA PHE A 31 -5.35 7.80 3.60
C PHE A 31 -5.03 8.29 2.19
N SER A 32 -4.75 9.57 2.01
CA SER A 32 -4.44 10.16 0.70
C SER A 32 -2.95 10.20 0.40
N TYR A 33 -2.12 9.39 1.05
CA TYR A 33 -0.74 9.25 0.61
C TYR A 33 -0.70 8.32 -0.62
N PRO A 34 -1.03 8.82 -1.82
CA PRO A 34 -1.01 8.02 -3.04
C PRO A 34 0.41 7.81 -3.56
N SER A 35 1.41 8.40 -2.91
CA SER A 35 2.77 8.42 -3.39
C SER A 35 3.40 7.02 -3.45
N ILE A 36 2.95 6.08 -2.62
CA ILE A 36 3.45 4.70 -2.65
C ILE A 36 2.75 3.91 -3.77
N ALA A 37 1.44 4.10 -3.94
CA ALA A 37 0.68 3.45 -5.00
C ALA A 37 1.00 4.00 -6.39
N ALA A 38 1.37 5.28 -6.50
CA ALA A 38 1.74 5.91 -7.77
C ALA A 38 3.11 5.46 -8.29
N LYS A 39 3.95 4.84 -7.45
CA LYS A 39 5.27 4.33 -7.85
C LYS A 39 5.21 2.94 -8.47
N THR A 40 4.12 2.22 -8.37
CA THR A 40 3.96 0.95 -9.04
C THR A 40 3.66 1.20 -10.51
N SER A 41 4.58 0.80 -11.38
CA SER A 41 4.50 1.00 -12.83
C SER A 41 3.63 -0.04 -13.52
N MET A 42 2.53 -0.45 -12.89
CA MET A 42 1.60 -1.42 -13.46
C MET A 42 0.80 -0.80 -14.59
N THR A 43 0.90 -1.41 -15.77
CA THR A 43 0.28 -0.88 -17.00
C THR A 43 -1.12 -1.44 -17.23
N GLY A 44 -1.47 -2.57 -16.59
CA GLY A 44 -2.69 -3.31 -16.87
C GLY A 44 -2.51 -4.44 -17.88
N ASP A 45 -1.36 -4.51 -18.53
CA ASP A 45 -0.99 -5.63 -19.41
C ASP A 45 -0.31 -6.71 -18.56
N TYR A 46 -0.94 -7.89 -18.47
CA TYR A 46 -0.47 -8.99 -17.64
C TYR A 46 0.96 -9.42 -17.98
N THR A 47 1.27 -9.56 -19.26
CA THR A 47 2.59 -10.01 -19.70
C THR A 47 3.68 -8.98 -19.35
N LYS A 48 3.42 -7.72 -19.66
CA LYS A 48 4.37 -6.63 -19.34
C LYS A 48 4.57 -6.46 -17.84
N ASP A 49 3.49 -6.51 -17.09
CA ASP A 49 3.53 -6.35 -15.63
C ASP A 49 4.24 -7.53 -14.98
N THR A 50 4.02 -8.76 -15.46
CA THR A 50 4.71 -9.95 -14.97
C THR A 50 6.21 -9.85 -15.19
N ILE A 51 6.64 -9.44 -16.38
CA ILE A 51 8.07 -9.27 -16.70
C ILE A 51 8.67 -8.17 -15.84
N SER A 52 7.97 -7.06 -15.66
CA SER A 52 8.42 -5.94 -14.84
C SER A 52 8.59 -6.34 -13.37
N VAL A 53 7.64 -7.08 -12.82
CA VAL A 53 7.70 -7.59 -11.45
C VAL A 53 8.90 -8.53 -11.27
N VAL A 54 9.08 -9.47 -12.17
CA VAL A 54 10.19 -10.43 -12.09
C VAL A 54 11.54 -9.70 -12.14
N LYS A 55 11.70 -8.73 -13.03
CA LYS A 55 12.94 -7.94 -13.13
C LYS A 55 13.21 -7.14 -11.87
N THR A 56 12.21 -6.48 -11.32
CA THR A 56 12.35 -5.68 -10.11
C THR A 56 12.69 -6.55 -8.91
N LEU A 57 12.04 -7.70 -8.79
CA LEU A 57 12.33 -8.65 -7.71
C LEU A 57 13.71 -9.26 -7.84
N GLN A 58 14.17 -9.51 -9.05
CA GLN A 58 15.52 -9.98 -9.28
C GLN A 58 16.55 -8.95 -8.81
N THR A 59 16.34 -7.68 -9.09
CA THR A 59 17.16 -6.59 -8.59
C THR A 59 17.15 -6.55 -7.05
N ALA A 60 15.99 -6.75 -6.44
CA ALA A 60 15.86 -6.78 -4.98
C ALA A 60 16.63 -7.95 -4.36
N VAL A 61 16.57 -9.12 -4.98
CA VAL A 61 17.31 -10.31 -4.51
C VAL A 61 18.82 -10.09 -4.64
N ASP A 62 19.26 -9.42 -5.69
CA ASP A 62 20.68 -9.14 -5.94
C ASP A 62 21.23 -8.01 -5.05
N THR A 63 20.36 -7.29 -4.33
CA THR A 63 20.81 -6.23 -3.42
C THR A 63 21.54 -6.84 -2.22
N PRO A 64 22.78 -6.39 -1.91
CA PRO A 64 23.54 -6.92 -0.79
C PRO A 64 22.84 -6.70 0.55
N LYS A 65 22.99 -7.65 1.47
CA LYS A 65 22.38 -7.61 2.80
C LYS A 65 22.87 -6.45 3.67
N ASP A 66 24.05 -5.96 3.40
CA ASP A 66 24.70 -4.85 4.11
C ASP A 66 24.55 -3.51 3.37
N SER A 67 23.76 -3.48 2.31
CA SER A 67 23.46 -2.25 1.58
C SER A 67 22.67 -1.27 2.45
N PRO A 68 22.99 0.06 2.41
CA PRO A 68 22.26 1.04 3.21
C PRO A 68 20.80 1.19 2.82
N ASN A 69 20.41 0.80 1.60
CA ASN A 69 19.03 0.88 1.12
C ASN A 69 18.28 -0.47 1.15
N LYS A 70 18.78 -1.44 1.89
CA LYS A 70 18.19 -2.79 1.94
C LYS A 70 16.73 -2.80 2.41
N ASP A 71 16.41 -1.98 3.40
CA ASP A 71 15.05 -1.93 3.96
C ASP A 71 14.06 -1.30 2.99
N GLU A 72 14.47 -0.25 2.30
CA GLU A 72 13.67 0.37 1.24
C GLU A 72 13.39 -0.62 0.10
N VAL A 73 14.40 -1.35 -0.33
CA VAL A 73 14.27 -2.35 -1.40
C VAL A 73 13.30 -3.46 -0.99
N ARG A 74 13.36 -3.91 0.26
CA ARG A 74 12.45 -4.94 0.78
C ARG A 74 11.00 -4.46 0.83
N ILE A 75 10.78 -3.23 1.30
CA ILE A 75 9.44 -2.63 1.36
C ILE A 75 8.89 -2.43 -0.05
N GLU A 76 9.71 -1.95 -0.96
CA GLU A 76 9.32 -1.78 -2.37
C GLU A 76 8.94 -3.11 -3.01
N ALA A 77 9.71 -4.16 -2.76
CA ALA A 77 9.40 -5.51 -3.24
C ALA A 77 8.06 -6.01 -2.69
N LEU A 78 7.81 -5.84 -1.39
CA LEU A 78 6.53 -6.22 -0.78
C LEU A 78 5.36 -5.46 -1.38
N THR A 79 5.51 -4.16 -1.59
CA THR A 79 4.48 -3.31 -2.18
C THR A 79 4.17 -3.76 -3.61
N LEU A 80 5.20 -4.06 -4.38
CA LEU A 80 5.06 -4.52 -5.75
C LEU A 80 4.35 -5.88 -5.83
N ILE A 81 4.74 -6.83 -4.98
CA ILE A 81 4.12 -8.15 -4.90
C ILE A 81 2.63 -8.02 -4.57
N THR A 82 2.32 -7.22 -3.55
CA THR A 82 0.94 -7.01 -3.11
C THR A 82 0.09 -6.37 -4.20
N ASP A 83 0.61 -5.36 -4.87
CA ASP A 83 -0.10 -4.68 -5.94
C ASP A 83 -0.36 -5.59 -7.14
N TYR A 84 0.64 -6.36 -7.55
CA TYR A 84 0.51 -7.30 -8.64
C TYR A 84 -0.56 -8.37 -8.34
N ILE A 85 -0.48 -9.01 -7.19
CA ILE A 85 -1.43 -10.07 -6.81
C ILE A 85 -2.84 -9.50 -6.70
N SER A 86 -3.01 -8.34 -6.06
CA SER A 86 -4.31 -7.69 -5.89
C SER A 86 -4.96 -7.34 -7.22
N ARG A 87 -4.15 -6.85 -8.15
CA ARG A 87 -4.63 -6.40 -9.46
C ARG A 87 -5.09 -7.56 -10.33
N TYR A 88 -4.34 -8.66 -10.35
CA TYR A 88 -4.60 -9.76 -11.27
C TYR A 88 -5.44 -10.88 -10.67
N ARG A 89 -5.52 -11.00 -9.36
CA ARG A 89 -6.37 -11.99 -8.69
C ARG A 89 -7.85 -11.81 -9.04
N ASN A 90 -8.28 -10.60 -9.29
CA ASN A 90 -9.67 -10.27 -9.60
C ASN A 90 -9.99 -10.33 -11.10
N ARG A 91 -9.01 -10.58 -11.95
CA ARG A 91 -9.23 -10.71 -13.39
C ARG A 91 -9.51 -12.17 -13.75
N GLY A 92 -10.77 -12.45 -14.16
CA GLY A 92 -11.23 -13.81 -14.43
C GLY A 92 -10.47 -14.54 -15.53
N MET A 93 -9.90 -13.79 -16.50
CA MET A 93 -9.10 -14.39 -17.58
C MET A 93 -7.67 -14.77 -17.15
N VAL A 94 -7.16 -14.11 -16.12
CA VAL A 94 -5.77 -14.29 -15.65
C VAL A 94 -5.71 -15.23 -14.46
N ASN A 95 -6.62 -15.10 -13.50
CA ASN A 95 -6.57 -15.80 -12.21
C ASN A 95 -6.73 -17.33 -12.35
N LYS A 96 -7.26 -17.80 -13.48
CA LYS A 96 -7.43 -19.21 -13.78
C LYS A 96 -6.25 -19.82 -14.53
N THR A 97 -5.29 -19.01 -14.94
CA THR A 97 -4.11 -19.50 -15.66
C THR A 97 -3.11 -20.14 -14.71
N GLN A 98 -2.43 -21.16 -15.19
CA GLN A 98 -1.35 -21.80 -14.45
C GLN A 98 -0.20 -20.82 -14.20
N SER A 99 0.07 -19.96 -15.16
CA SER A 99 1.07 -18.90 -15.04
C SER A 99 0.83 -18.03 -13.81
N PHE A 100 -0.40 -17.55 -13.62
CA PHE A 100 -0.74 -16.71 -12.45
C PHE A 100 -0.67 -17.50 -11.15
N THR A 101 -1.14 -18.74 -11.13
CA THR A 101 -1.06 -19.61 -9.94
C THR A 101 0.39 -19.83 -9.53
N THR A 102 1.27 -20.09 -10.46
CA THR A 102 2.70 -20.25 -10.22
C THR A 102 3.32 -18.97 -9.70
N MET A 103 3.03 -17.84 -10.33
CA MET A 103 3.51 -16.52 -9.89
C MET A 103 3.01 -16.19 -8.49
N GLN A 104 1.74 -16.40 -8.23
CA GLN A 104 1.15 -16.11 -6.91
C GLN A 104 1.82 -16.93 -5.81
N THR A 105 2.05 -18.21 -6.04
CA THR A 105 2.73 -19.08 -5.09
C THR A 105 4.16 -18.61 -4.80
N ALA A 106 4.91 -18.32 -5.84
CA ALA A 106 6.28 -17.84 -5.73
C ALA A 106 6.35 -16.48 -5.03
N LEU A 107 5.46 -15.56 -5.41
CA LEU A 107 5.43 -14.21 -4.84
C LEU A 107 5.00 -14.22 -3.36
N ASN A 108 4.07 -15.09 -2.98
CA ASN A 108 3.68 -15.24 -1.58
C ASN A 108 4.84 -15.78 -0.73
N ALA A 109 5.62 -16.71 -1.26
CA ALA A 109 6.80 -17.22 -0.57
C ALA A 109 7.85 -16.11 -0.40
N MET A 110 8.09 -15.31 -1.43
CA MET A 110 9.02 -14.17 -1.36
C MET A 110 8.53 -13.10 -0.38
N ALA A 111 7.22 -12.80 -0.40
CA ALA A 111 6.63 -11.84 0.52
C ALA A 111 6.82 -12.29 1.98
N GLY A 112 6.59 -13.55 2.28
CA GLY A 112 6.82 -14.12 3.60
C GLY A 112 8.28 -13.97 4.04
N HIS A 113 9.21 -14.22 3.14
CA HIS A 113 10.64 -14.04 3.41
C HIS A 113 10.98 -12.57 3.72
N TYR A 114 10.53 -11.62 2.91
CA TYR A 114 10.78 -10.20 3.13
C TYR A 114 10.13 -9.69 4.41
N LEU A 115 8.92 -10.13 4.73
CA LEU A 115 8.26 -9.77 5.99
C LEU A 115 9.05 -10.25 7.20
N SER A 116 9.59 -11.46 7.17
CA SER A 116 10.40 -11.98 8.27
C SER A 116 11.67 -11.17 8.49
N LEU A 117 12.27 -10.65 7.42
CA LEU A 117 13.48 -9.80 7.51
C LEU A 117 13.19 -8.41 8.07
N ILE A 118 12.00 -7.86 7.80
CA ILE A 118 11.61 -6.53 8.27
C ILE A 118 11.24 -6.57 9.75
N HIS A 119 10.65 -7.67 10.23
CA HIS A 119 10.21 -7.82 11.62
C HIS A 119 11.31 -8.30 12.57
N ILE A 120 12.50 -8.54 12.12
CA ILE A 120 13.67 -8.80 12.95
C ILE A 120 14.31 -7.44 13.38
#